data_f90e3b101408b6887b826a6d734aeb2d
#
_entry.id   f90e3b101408b6887b826a6d734aeb2d
#
_cell.length_a   1.000
_cell.length_b   1.000
_cell.length_c   1.000
_cell.angle_alpha   90.00
_cell.angle_beta   90.00
_cell.angle_gamma   90.00
#
_symmetry.space_group_name_H-M   'P 1'
#
loop_
_entity.id
_entity.type
_entity.pdbx_description
1 polymer ?
#
loop_
_entity_poly.entity_id
_entity_poly.type
_entity_poly.pdbx_seq_one_letter_code
_entity_poly.pdbx_strand_id
1 'polypeptide(L)'
;TYDAYRHMWQYDMGGRAWQNTELVPTYWLWYTFMRTGREDVYSMIEAMSRHASEVDMYHFGIYKGIGSRHNVIHWGDSCKEPRIGMAGHHRPFYYLRGGELRMGDVLTDTKDADFATLNIDPLRHFFDKDKMVYKTHARTGPDWTAFVSNWFTQWERMKDEKYKDKIMTGLNDIFNSPLGLVSGPEFEYDPETGHLRYLEDVHNCISHMSVSMGGPQTLIELNLSLESEELAKQMAIYGSYYFLPLEEKQKKAKGLYGNVNCVYPYMGTTMASFAARYYNDKHLAYQVWQVLVHSLAGKDKSEGFDSNKVDMTYNAKNLTEMFWI
;
A
#
# COMPACT_ATOMS: atom_id res chain seq x y z
N THR A 1 -13.77 20.36 -6.00
CA THR A 1 -14.46 20.62 -4.72
C THR A 1 -13.45 21.09 -3.68
N TYR A 2 -13.75 22.18 -2.99
CA TYR A 2 -12.93 22.64 -1.87
C TYR A 2 -13.24 21.82 -0.62
N ASP A 3 -12.22 21.22 -0.03
CA ASP A 3 -12.31 20.52 1.25
C ASP A 3 -11.93 21.50 2.36
N ALA A 4 -12.93 22.03 3.04
CA ALA A 4 -12.74 23.03 4.09
C ALA A 4 -12.02 22.45 5.32
N TYR A 5 -12.14 21.17 5.59
CA TYR A 5 -11.48 20.51 6.71
C TYR A 5 -9.97 20.38 6.51
N ARG A 6 -9.57 20.10 5.25
CA ARG A 6 -8.16 19.95 4.88
C ARG A 6 -7.57 21.22 4.28
N HIS A 7 -8.37 22.29 4.16
CA HIS A 7 -7.99 23.57 3.54
C HIS A 7 -7.38 23.41 2.14
N MET A 8 -7.98 22.53 1.31
CA MET A 8 -7.42 22.23 -0.01
C MET A 8 -8.50 22.02 -1.05
N TRP A 9 -8.17 22.28 -2.30
CA TRP A 9 -8.98 21.87 -3.44
C TRP A 9 -8.74 20.40 -3.72
N GLN A 10 -9.82 19.65 -3.84
CA GLN A 10 -9.78 18.26 -4.26
C GLN A 10 -10.36 18.15 -5.66
N TYR A 11 -9.75 17.30 -6.49
CA TYR A 11 -10.29 16.91 -7.77
C TYR A 11 -10.36 18.03 -8.79
N ASP A 12 -9.21 18.56 -9.17
CA ASP A 12 -9.07 19.65 -10.12
C ASP A 12 -9.69 19.33 -11.50
N MET A 13 -9.77 18.06 -11.85
CA MET A 13 -10.18 17.59 -13.16
C MET A 13 -11.27 16.52 -13.04
N GLY A 14 -12.47 16.92 -12.70
CA GLY A 14 -13.65 16.07 -12.85
C GLY A 14 -13.77 14.89 -11.88
N GLY A 15 -13.21 14.98 -10.69
CA GLY A 15 -13.28 13.95 -9.65
C GLY A 15 -11.92 13.35 -9.33
N ARG A 16 -11.92 12.28 -8.58
CA ARG A 16 -10.69 11.62 -8.09
C ARG A 16 -9.88 10.90 -9.16
N ALA A 17 -10.46 10.67 -10.33
CA ALA A 17 -9.92 9.75 -11.32
C ALA A 17 -8.56 10.16 -11.86
N TRP A 18 -8.33 11.43 -12.04
CA TRP A 18 -7.09 11.96 -12.61
C TRP A 18 -5.89 11.86 -11.66
N GLN A 19 -6.13 11.94 -10.36
CA GLN A 19 -5.08 12.04 -9.36
C GLN A 19 -5.15 10.92 -8.33
N ASN A 20 -5.73 9.80 -8.71
CA ASN A 20 -5.90 8.68 -7.81
C ASN A 20 -4.63 7.81 -7.73
N THR A 21 -3.46 8.46 -7.79
CA THR A 21 -2.15 7.82 -7.68
C THR A 21 -2.00 7.09 -6.34
N GLU A 22 -2.73 7.51 -5.32
CA GLU A 22 -2.77 6.80 -4.03
C GLU A 22 -3.19 5.33 -4.15
N LEU A 23 -3.99 5.00 -5.17
CA LEU A 23 -4.41 3.63 -5.44
C LEU A 23 -3.35 2.83 -6.19
N VAL A 24 -2.21 3.45 -6.48
CA VAL A 24 -1.07 2.86 -7.19
C VAL A 24 -1.50 2.08 -8.45
N PRO A 25 -2.30 2.69 -9.35
CA PRO A 25 -2.90 1.98 -10.47
C PRO A 25 -1.87 1.41 -11.45
N THR A 26 -0.71 2.03 -11.54
CA THR A 26 0.39 1.55 -12.39
C THR A 26 0.88 0.18 -11.96
N TYR A 27 0.87 -0.14 -10.67
CA TYR A 27 1.35 -1.42 -10.17
C TYR A 27 0.56 -2.60 -10.73
N TRP A 28 -0.77 -2.60 -10.59
CA TRP A 28 -1.60 -3.66 -11.13
C TRP A 28 -1.68 -3.65 -12.66
N LEU A 29 -1.56 -2.49 -13.29
CA LEU A 29 -1.45 -2.40 -14.75
C LEU A 29 -0.17 -3.07 -15.25
N TRP A 30 0.97 -2.88 -14.58
CA TRP A 30 2.20 -3.60 -14.90
C TRP A 30 2.02 -5.11 -14.79
N TYR A 31 1.40 -5.61 -13.73
CA TYR A 31 1.06 -7.03 -13.63
C TYR A 31 0.14 -7.49 -14.77
N THR A 32 -0.82 -6.68 -15.14
CA THR A 32 -1.72 -6.98 -16.26
C THR A 32 -0.95 -7.07 -17.57
N PHE A 33 -0.05 -6.12 -17.84
CA PHE A 33 0.81 -6.16 -19.01
C PHE A 33 1.71 -7.41 -19.01
N MET A 34 2.43 -7.66 -17.93
CA MET A 34 3.31 -8.83 -17.84
C MET A 34 2.58 -10.16 -18.03
N ARG A 35 1.33 -10.22 -17.62
CA ARG A 35 0.47 -11.40 -17.78
C ARG A 35 -0.11 -11.56 -19.19
N THR A 36 -0.41 -10.45 -19.87
CA THR A 36 -1.22 -10.46 -21.10
C THR A 36 -0.45 -10.06 -22.35
N GLY A 37 0.66 -9.32 -22.21
CA GLY A 37 1.41 -8.76 -23.34
C GLY A 37 0.65 -7.69 -24.14
N ARG A 38 -0.45 -7.12 -23.62
CA ARG A 38 -1.29 -6.17 -24.35
C ARG A 38 -0.58 -4.83 -24.55
N GLU A 39 -0.44 -4.43 -25.80
CA GLU A 39 0.25 -3.19 -26.21
C GLU A 39 -0.49 -1.93 -25.74
N ASP A 40 -1.83 -1.93 -25.79
CA ASP A 40 -2.65 -0.82 -25.31
C ASP A 40 -2.48 -0.60 -23.79
N VAL A 41 -2.40 -1.69 -23.03
CA VAL A 41 -2.07 -1.63 -21.59
C VAL A 41 -0.67 -1.05 -21.38
N TYR A 42 0.33 -1.49 -22.17
CA TYR A 42 1.69 -0.95 -22.09
C TYR A 42 1.73 0.55 -22.31
N SER A 43 1.12 1.05 -23.37
CA SER A 43 1.08 2.47 -23.70
C SER A 43 0.44 3.31 -22.58
N MET A 44 -0.64 2.81 -22.00
CA MET A 44 -1.30 3.47 -20.87
C MET A 44 -0.41 3.50 -19.63
N ILE A 45 0.22 2.38 -19.29
CA ILE A 45 1.07 2.29 -18.10
C ILE A 45 2.32 3.17 -18.23
N GLU A 46 2.94 3.19 -19.41
CA GLU A 46 4.10 4.06 -19.64
C GLU A 46 3.74 5.51 -19.33
N ALA A 47 2.63 5.99 -19.88
CA ALA A 47 2.15 7.35 -19.63
C ALA A 47 1.85 7.60 -18.16
N MET A 48 1.16 6.67 -17.48
CA MET A 48 0.83 6.79 -16.07
C MET A 48 2.07 6.72 -15.16
N SER A 49 3.04 5.84 -15.46
CA SER A 49 4.28 5.75 -14.69
C SER A 49 5.10 7.04 -14.79
N ARG A 50 5.17 7.64 -15.99
CA ARG A 50 5.82 8.95 -16.20
C ARG A 50 5.06 10.04 -15.46
N HIS A 51 3.74 10.05 -15.51
CA HIS A 51 2.94 11.03 -14.78
C HIS A 51 3.17 10.90 -13.26
N ALA A 52 3.06 9.71 -12.70
CA ALA A 52 3.27 9.50 -11.27
C ALA A 52 4.67 9.92 -10.82
N SER A 53 5.71 9.57 -11.59
CA SER A 53 7.09 9.86 -11.24
C SER A 53 7.53 11.31 -11.51
N GLU A 54 6.94 11.99 -12.48
CA GLU A 54 7.39 13.33 -12.89
C GLU A 54 6.46 14.45 -12.36
N VAL A 55 5.18 14.17 -12.15
CA VAL A 55 4.17 15.18 -11.85
C VAL A 55 3.62 15.05 -10.44
N ASP A 56 3.37 13.83 -9.97
CA ASP A 56 2.65 13.62 -8.71
C ASP A 56 3.55 13.63 -7.48
N MET A 57 4.88 13.60 -7.66
CA MET A 57 5.83 13.58 -6.54
C MET A 57 6.74 14.81 -6.49
N TYR A 58 7.27 15.08 -5.31
CA TYR A 58 8.27 16.12 -5.09
C TYR A 58 9.68 15.60 -5.41
N HIS A 59 10.39 16.30 -6.29
CA HIS A 59 11.76 15.96 -6.68
C HIS A 59 12.82 16.67 -5.83
N PHE A 60 12.44 17.70 -5.11
CA PHE A 60 13.34 18.49 -4.27
C PHE A 60 12.59 19.09 -3.07
N GLY A 61 13.36 19.69 -2.15
CA GLY A 61 12.82 20.30 -0.93
C GLY A 61 12.53 19.29 0.17
N ILE A 62 11.83 19.76 1.21
CA ILE A 62 11.58 18.98 2.44
C ILE A 62 10.61 17.80 2.25
N TYR A 63 9.91 17.75 1.12
CA TYR A 63 8.97 16.68 0.78
C TYR A 63 9.48 15.75 -0.33
N LYS A 64 10.79 15.83 -0.65
CA LYS A 64 11.38 15.00 -1.71
C LYS A 64 11.04 13.52 -1.51
N GLY A 65 10.57 12.89 -2.59
CA GLY A 65 10.24 11.46 -2.63
C GLY A 65 8.82 11.09 -2.20
N ILE A 66 8.03 12.06 -1.69
CA ILE A 66 6.60 11.85 -1.44
C ILE A 66 5.76 12.71 -2.40
N GLY A 67 4.47 12.49 -2.43
CA GLY A 67 3.58 13.23 -3.31
C GLY A 67 2.21 13.53 -2.71
N SER A 68 1.39 14.27 -3.45
CA SER A 68 0.04 14.64 -3.04
C SER A 68 -0.99 13.61 -3.49
N ARG A 69 -1.78 13.14 -2.55
CA ARG A 69 -2.73 12.04 -2.71
C ARG A 69 -3.96 12.37 -3.55
N HIS A 70 -4.54 13.55 -3.37
CA HIS A 70 -5.86 13.91 -3.92
C HIS A 70 -5.86 15.12 -4.83
N ASN A 71 -4.73 15.73 -5.07
CA ASN A 71 -4.58 16.91 -5.90
C ASN A 71 -3.15 17.04 -6.40
N VAL A 72 -2.91 18.03 -7.26
CA VAL A 72 -1.56 18.34 -7.72
C VAL A 72 -0.66 18.77 -6.57
N ILE A 73 0.63 18.52 -6.68
CA ILE A 73 1.59 18.65 -5.58
C ILE A 73 1.69 20.07 -4.98
N HIS A 74 1.37 21.10 -5.74
CA HIS A 74 1.43 22.48 -5.29
C HIS A 74 0.17 22.95 -4.54
N TRP A 75 -0.87 22.11 -4.44
CA TRP A 75 -2.11 22.44 -3.76
C TRP A 75 -2.20 21.67 -2.43
N GLY A 76 -2.40 22.40 -1.36
CA GLY A 76 -2.57 21.82 -0.03
C GLY A 76 -1.37 20.99 0.44
N ASP A 77 -1.30 20.74 1.71
CA ASP A 77 -0.19 20.03 2.34
C ASP A 77 -0.61 18.79 3.13
N SER A 78 -1.88 18.65 3.43
CA SER A 78 -2.40 17.67 4.37
C SER A 78 -2.45 16.24 3.86
N CYS A 79 -2.30 16.02 2.56
CA CYS A 79 -2.38 14.69 1.93
C CYS A 79 -1.09 14.31 1.21
N LYS A 80 0.06 14.72 1.73
CA LYS A 80 1.36 14.26 1.23
C LYS A 80 1.69 12.91 1.82
N GLU A 81 1.94 11.95 0.93
CA GLU A 81 2.12 10.56 1.33
C GLU A 81 3.23 9.86 0.55
N PRO A 82 3.96 8.93 1.20
CA PRO A 82 5.06 8.18 0.57
C PRO A 82 4.60 7.27 -0.56
N ARG A 83 3.40 6.71 -0.49
CA ARG A 83 2.89 5.78 -1.50
C ARG A 83 2.73 6.39 -2.89
N ILE A 84 2.66 7.71 -2.99
CA ILE A 84 2.61 8.40 -4.28
C ILE A 84 3.96 8.31 -5.00
N GLY A 85 5.06 8.38 -4.25
CA GLY A 85 6.43 8.22 -4.77
C GLY A 85 6.96 6.79 -4.70
N MET A 86 6.10 5.80 -4.43
CA MET A 86 6.52 4.42 -4.26
C MET A 86 7.11 3.82 -5.54
N ALA A 87 8.23 3.12 -5.42
CA ALA A 87 8.93 2.51 -6.56
C ALA A 87 8.05 1.55 -7.39
N GLY A 88 7.06 0.91 -6.77
CA GLY A 88 6.09 0.06 -7.45
C GLY A 88 5.38 0.72 -8.63
N HIS A 89 5.25 2.06 -8.65
CA HIS A 89 4.66 2.79 -9.77
C HIS A 89 5.46 2.68 -11.07
N HIS A 90 6.78 2.61 -10.98
CA HIS A 90 7.65 2.76 -12.16
C HIS A 90 8.82 1.78 -12.19
N ARG A 91 9.04 1.00 -11.14
CA ARG A 91 10.08 -0.05 -11.10
C ARG A 91 9.98 -1.05 -12.26
N PRO A 92 8.80 -1.61 -12.60
CA PRO A 92 8.67 -2.49 -13.75
C PRO A 92 9.02 -1.79 -15.07
N PHE A 93 8.67 -0.52 -15.23
CA PHE A 93 9.03 0.26 -16.40
C PHE A 93 10.55 0.39 -16.56
N TYR A 94 11.25 0.68 -15.47
CA TYR A 94 12.71 0.73 -15.46
C TYR A 94 13.33 -0.57 -15.99
N TYR A 95 12.92 -1.72 -15.46
CA TYR A 95 13.48 -3.01 -15.84
C TYR A 95 13.10 -3.44 -17.25
N LEU A 96 11.83 -3.29 -17.63
CA LEU A 96 11.36 -3.68 -18.97
C LEU A 96 11.97 -2.83 -20.08
N ARG A 97 12.43 -1.63 -19.77
CA ARG A 97 13.17 -0.75 -20.70
C ARG A 97 14.68 -0.91 -20.62
N GLY A 98 15.15 -1.97 -20.00
CA GLY A 98 16.59 -2.24 -19.92
C GLY A 98 17.40 -1.27 -19.08
N GLY A 99 16.79 -0.68 -18.05
CA GLY A 99 17.43 0.31 -17.18
C GLY A 99 17.25 1.74 -17.68
N GLU A 100 16.02 2.14 -17.94
CA GLU A 100 15.70 3.49 -18.40
C GLU A 100 16.24 4.55 -17.43
N LEU A 101 17.10 5.46 -17.96
CA LEU A 101 17.94 6.33 -17.14
C LEU A 101 17.11 7.26 -16.24
N ARG A 102 16.08 7.88 -16.79
CA ARG A 102 15.25 8.83 -16.02
C ARG A 102 14.49 8.13 -14.88
N MET A 103 13.94 6.94 -15.13
CA MET A 103 13.34 6.15 -14.07
C MET A 103 14.36 5.71 -13.04
N GLY A 104 15.59 5.41 -13.47
CA GLY A 104 16.69 5.11 -12.59
C GLY A 104 17.04 6.27 -11.65
N ASP A 105 17.01 7.51 -12.13
CA ASP A 105 17.21 8.71 -11.32
C ASP A 105 16.07 8.86 -10.29
N VAL A 106 14.82 8.71 -10.72
CA VAL A 106 13.65 8.79 -9.83
C VAL A 106 13.73 7.72 -8.74
N LEU A 107 14.06 6.47 -9.08
CA LEU A 107 14.23 5.39 -8.09
C LEU A 107 15.36 5.71 -7.09
N THR A 108 16.41 6.40 -7.54
CA THR A 108 17.49 6.86 -6.65
C THR A 108 17.03 8.01 -5.76
N ASP A 109 16.22 8.91 -6.28
CA ASP A 109 15.71 10.06 -5.51
C ASP A 109 14.73 9.64 -4.41
N THR A 110 13.96 8.56 -4.62
CA THR A 110 12.94 8.09 -3.67
C THR A 110 13.47 7.19 -2.55
N LYS A 111 14.70 6.70 -2.66
CA LYS A 111 15.26 5.75 -1.67
C LYS A 111 15.27 6.25 -0.22
N ASP A 112 15.39 7.56 -0.04
CA ASP A 112 15.40 8.22 1.27
C ASP A 112 14.12 9.06 1.51
N ALA A 113 13.01 8.73 0.85
CA ALA A 113 11.73 9.44 0.98
C ALA A 113 11.15 9.36 2.40
N ASP A 114 11.55 8.37 3.18
CA ASP A 114 11.16 8.20 4.58
C ASP A 114 11.58 9.38 5.46
N PHE A 115 12.69 10.08 5.13
CA PHE A 115 13.12 11.28 5.84
C PHE A 115 12.15 12.46 5.70
N ALA A 116 11.32 12.48 4.68
CA ALA A 116 10.29 13.51 4.55
C ALA A 116 9.27 13.49 5.71
N THR A 117 9.10 12.35 6.38
CA THR A 117 8.23 12.24 7.56
C THR A 117 8.68 13.11 8.74
N LEU A 118 9.95 13.47 8.82
CA LEU A 118 10.46 14.41 9.83
C LEU A 118 9.85 15.82 9.66
N ASN A 119 9.47 16.17 8.46
CA ASN A 119 8.87 17.46 8.13
C ASN A 119 7.34 17.39 8.11
N ILE A 120 6.79 16.22 7.77
CA ILE A 120 5.34 16.00 7.74
C ILE A 120 5.03 14.61 8.31
N ASP A 121 4.94 14.55 9.63
CA ASP A 121 4.61 13.32 10.34
C ASP A 121 3.22 12.81 9.92
N PRO A 122 3.09 11.54 9.48
CA PRO A 122 1.82 10.97 9.06
C PRO A 122 0.72 10.98 10.12
N LEU A 123 1.12 10.93 11.40
CA LEU A 123 0.21 10.87 12.55
C LEU A 123 0.22 12.14 13.41
N ARG A 124 0.70 13.24 12.87
CA ARG A 124 0.84 14.55 13.56
C ARG A 124 -0.41 15.08 14.25
N HIS A 125 -1.59 14.59 13.86
CA HIS A 125 -2.86 15.01 14.44
C HIS A 125 -3.33 14.11 15.59
N PHE A 126 -2.65 13.00 15.83
CA PHE A 126 -3.07 11.97 16.79
C PHE A 126 -2.14 11.86 17.97
N PHE A 127 -0.87 12.19 17.81
CA PHE A 127 0.15 11.99 18.85
C PHE A 127 0.86 13.30 19.20
N ASP A 128 1.18 13.42 20.49
CA ASP A 128 1.95 14.54 21.03
C ASP A 128 3.45 14.29 20.82
N LYS A 129 4.11 15.19 20.12
CA LYS A 129 5.54 15.09 19.80
C LYS A 129 6.43 15.05 21.06
N ASP A 130 6.01 15.68 22.13
CA ASP A 130 6.81 15.74 23.36
C ASP A 130 6.87 14.40 24.12
N LYS A 131 6.04 13.44 23.73
CA LYS A 131 5.99 12.09 24.33
C LYS A 131 6.63 11.00 23.48
N MET A 132 7.15 11.37 22.33
CA MET A 132 7.73 10.40 21.39
C MET A 132 9.16 9.99 21.79
N VAL A 133 9.48 8.72 21.56
CA VAL A 133 10.83 8.18 21.64
C VAL A 133 11.58 8.39 20.33
N TYR A 134 10.92 8.11 19.20
CA TYR A 134 11.44 8.38 17.86
C TYR A 134 10.90 9.68 17.28
N LYS A 135 11.51 10.15 16.20
CA LYS A 135 11.30 11.50 15.70
C LYS A 135 10.00 11.70 14.90
N THR A 136 9.41 10.61 14.41
CA THR A 136 8.23 10.62 13.55
C THR A 136 7.45 9.32 13.70
N HIS A 137 6.40 9.15 12.89
CA HIS A 137 5.60 7.94 12.83
C HIS A 137 5.62 7.32 11.43
N ALA A 138 5.26 6.04 11.36
CA ALA A 138 4.95 5.34 10.13
C ALA A 138 3.76 4.40 10.36
N ARG A 139 2.80 4.44 9.44
CA ARG A 139 1.76 3.43 9.36
C ARG A 139 2.28 2.27 8.52
N THR A 140 2.05 1.06 8.97
CA THR A 140 2.58 -0.13 8.29
C THR A 140 2.20 -0.17 6.80
N GLY A 141 0.94 0.07 6.49
CA GLY A 141 0.43 0.00 5.12
C GLY A 141 0.88 1.18 4.24
N PRO A 142 0.35 2.39 4.44
CA PRO A 142 0.53 3.48 3.48
C PRO A 142 1.93 4.11 3.50
N ASP A 143 2.66 3.99 4.60
CA ASP A 143 3.97 4.64 4.77
C ASP A 143 5.10 3.62 4.68
N TRP A 144 5.20 2.70 5.63
CA TRP A 144 6.31 1.77 5.75
C TRP A 144 6.45 0.84 4.53
N THR A 145 5.36 0.28 4.00
CA THR A 145 5.45 -0.56 2.80
C THR A 145 5.86 0.22 1.56
N ALA A 146 5.54 1.51 1.48
CA ALA A 146 6.05 2.36 0.41
C ALA A 146 7.56 2.58 0.54
N PHE A 147 8.06 2.82 1.75
CA PHE A 147 9.51 2.89 2.02
C PHE A 147 10.18 1.56 1.69
N VAL A 148 9.60 0.45 2.10
CA VAL A 148 10.10 -0.90 1.76
C VAL A 148 10.19 -1.09 0.25
N SER A 149 9.19 -0.66 -0.52
CA SER A 149 9.23 -0.72 -1.98
C SER A 149 10.44 0.04 -2.56
N ASN A 150 10.73 1.22 -2.00
CA ASN A 150 11.87 2.04 -2.41
C ASN A 150 13.20 1.41 -2.00
N TRP A 151 13.33 0.97 -0.75
CA TRP A 151 14.55 0.33 -0.23
C TRP A 151 14.85 -0.99 -0.91
N PHE A 152 13.83 -1.84 -1.11
CA PHE A 152 13.96 -3.10 -1.83
C PHE A 152 14.47 -2.87 -3.24
N THR A 153 13.90 -1.89 -3.95
CA THR A 153 14.34 -1.54 -5.30
C THR A 153 15.77 -1.02 -5.32
N GLN A 154 16.17 -0.22 -4.34
CA GLN A 154 17.53 0.28 -4.23
C GLN A 154 18.54 -0.86 -3.94
N TRP A 155 18.19 -1.73 -2.99
CA TRP A 155 19.03 -2.91 -2.71
C TRP A 155 19.13 -3.84 -3.93
N GLU A 156 18.03 -4.11 -4.61
CA GLU A 156 18.01 -4.96 -5.81
C GLU A 156 18.90 -4.38 -6.93
N ARG A 157 18.78 -3.08 -7.21
CA ARG A 157 19.51 -2.39 -8.28
C ARG A 157 21.00 -2.19 -7.99
N MET A 158 21.30 -1.76 -6.78
CA MET A 158 22.64 -1.24 -6.43
C MET A 158 23.40 -2.12 -5.46
N LYS A 159 22.76 -3.19 -4.94
CA LYS A 159 23.31 -4.04 -3.88
C LYS A 159 23.72 -3.24 -2.64
N ASP A 160 22.95 -2.19 -2.34
CA ASP A 160 23.19 -1.33 -1.19
C ASP A 160 22.57 -1.96 0.07
N GLU A 161 23.41 -2.65 0.83
CA GLU A 161 22.99 -3.41 2.03
C GLU A 161 22.38 -2.51 3.11
N LYS A 162 22.70 -1.22 3.15
CA LYS A 162 22.04 -0.27 4.08
C LYS A 162 20.52 -0.36 4.01
N TYR A 163 19.96 -0.45 2.81
CA TYR A 163 18.50 -0.49 2.63
C TYR A 163 17.91 -1.85 2.96
N LYS A 164 18.65 -2.92 2.71
CA LYS A 164 18.28 -4.24 3.21
C LYS A 164 18.24 -4.27 4.75
N ASP A 165 19.24 -3.68 5.38
CA ASP A 165 19.30 -3.60 6.85
C ASP A 165 18.11 -2.82 7.42
N LYS A 166 17.71 -1.71 6.80
CA LYS A 166 16.49 -0.96 7.19
C LYS A 166 15.24 -1.83 7.05
N ILE A 167 15.11 -2.59 5.96
CA ILE A 167 13.99 -3.54 5.77
C ILE A 167 13.98 -4.57 6.89
N MET A 168 15.11 -5.22 7.13
CA MET A 168 15.23 -6.28 8.15
C MET A 168 14.98 -5.75 9.56
N THR A 169 15.45 -4.54 9.87
CA THR A 169 15.19 -3.86 11.14
C THR A 169 13.69 -3.66 11.35
N GLY A 170 13.00 -3.05 10.39
CA GLY A 170 11.55 -2.83 10.50
C GLY A 170 10.75 -4.13 10.55
N LEU A 171 11.12 -5.16 9.77
CA LEU A 171 10.49 -6.47 9.84
C LEU A 171 10.66 -7.11 11.24
N ASN A 172 11.86 -7.06 11.81
CA ASN A 172 12.12 -7.60 13.13
C ASN A 172 11.30 -6.89 14.21
N ASP A 173 11.19 -5.56 14.14
CA ASP A 173 10.38 -4.80 15.08
C ASP A 173 8.90 -5.16 14.96
N ILE A 174 8.38 -5.30 13.74
CA ILE A 174 7.01 -5.75 13.49
C ILE A 174 6.80 -7.17 14.03
N PHE A 175 7.70 -8.11 13.76
CA PHE A 175 7.57 -9.50 14.21
C PHE A 175 7.62 -9.63 15.73
N ASN A 176 8.35 -8.77 16.39
CA ASN A 176 8.44 -8.70 17.86
C ASN A 176 7.30 -7.92 18.53
N SER A 177 6.44 -7.28 17.76
CA SER A 177 5.22 -6.67 18.28
C SER A 177 4.21 -7.74 18.73
N PRO A 178 3.24 -7.43 19.60
CA PRO A 178 2.42 -8.45 20.28
C PRO A 178 1.72 -9.46 19.36
N LEU A 179 1.36 -9.06 18.16
CA LEU A 179 0.67 -9.90 17.16
C LEU A 179 1.31 -9.80 15.77
N GLY A 180 2.56 -9.39 15.67
CA GLY A 180 3.23 -9.20 14.39
C GLY A 180 2.49 -8.22 13.48
N LEU A 181 2.31 -8.56 12.21
CA LEU A 181 1.58 -7.72 11.25
C LEU A 181 0.13 -7.42 11.67
N VAL A 182 -0.44 -8.19 12.59
CA VAL A 182 -1.82 -7.99 13.09
C VAL A 182 -1.88 -6.98 14.23
N SER A 183 -0.74 -6.57 14.80
CA SER A 183 -0.69 -5.71 16.00
C SER A 183 -1.34 -4.33 15.82
N GLY A 184 -1.46 -3.87 14.60
CA GLY A 184 -2.01 -2.56 14.29
C GLY A 184 -1.15 -1.81 13.29
N PRO A 185 -1.67 -0.72 12.74
CA PRO A 185 -1.02 -0.04 11.63
C PRO A 185 0.02 1.00 12.05
N GLU A 186 0.13 1.37 13.33
CA GLU A 186 0.77 2.60 13.78
C GLU A 186 2.00 2.33 14.64
N PHE A 187 3.12 2.95 14.25
CA PHE A 187 4.40 2.85 14.94
C PHE A 187 5.05 4.24 15.02
N GLU A 188 5.79 4.52 16.10
CA GLU A 188 6.84 5.52 16.01
C GLU A 188 7.95 5.00 15.10
N TYR A 189 8.61 5.91 14.41
CA TYR A 189 9.57 5.56 13.39
C TYR A 189 10.85 6.40 13.48
N ASP A 190 11.98 5.74 13.33
CA ASP A 190 13.28 6.39 13.20
C ASP A 190 13.83 6.23 11.77
N PRO A 191 13.83 7.29 10.94
CA PRO A 191 14.34 7.23 9.57
C PRO A 191 15.83 6.92 9.46
N GLU A 192 16.62 7.22 10.49
CA GLU A 192 18.06 6.95 10.46
C GLU A 192 18.37 5.45 10.49
N THR A 193 17.66 4.73 11.33
CA THR A 193 17.92 3.31 11.59
C THR A 193 16.91 2.37 10.94
N GLY A 194 15.72 2.85 10.62
CA GLY A 194 14.60 2.04 10.15
C GLY A 194 13.80 1.38 11.28
N HIS A 195 14.11 1.66 12.54
CA HIS A 195 13.40 1.11 13.70
C HIS A 195 11.95 1.59 13.78
N LEU A 196 11.09 0.66 14.17
CA LEU A 196 9.66 0.85 14.45
C LEU A 196 9.39 0.54 15.92
N ARG A 197 8.76 1.46 16.65
CA ARG A 197 8.27 1.24 17.99
C ARG A 197 6.76 1.14 18.01
N TYR A 198 6.27 -0.04 18.38
CA TYR A 198 4.83 -0.30 18.45
C TYR A 198 4.13 0.67 19.41
N LEU A 199 3.01 1.23 18.96
CA LEU A 199 2.13 2.06 19.76
C LEU A 199 0.99 1.22 20.30
N GLU A 200 0.83 1.21 21.63
CA GLU A 200 -0.20 0.43 22.30
C GLU A 200 -1.60 0.99 22.05
N ASP A 201 -1.69 2.29 21.77
CA ASP A 201 -2.93 3.01 21.56
C ASP A 201 -3.13 3.26 20.06
N VAL A 202 -4.05 2.50 19.45
CA VAL A 202 -4.31 2.54 18.03
C VAL A 202 -5.48 3.49 17.77
N HIS A 203 -5.19 4.67 17.25
CA HIS A 203 -6.19 5.70 16.99
C HIS A 203 -6.91 5.52 15.66
N ASN A 204 -6.28 4.89 14.71
CA ASN A 204 -6.86 4.64 13.41
C ASN A 204 -6.94 3.14 13.12
N CYS A 205 -7.98 2.53 13.67
CA CYS A 205 -8.21 1.09 13.65
C CYS A 205 -8.54 0.49 12.27
N ILE A 206 -8.39 1.24 11.20
CA ILE A 206 -8.50 0.69 9.86
C ILE A 206 -7.26 -0.16 9.61
N SER A 207 -7.48 -1.41 9.21
CA SER A 207 -6.39 -2.27 8.77
C SER A 207 -5.73 -1.67 7.53
N HIS A 208 -4.74 -0.82 7.73
CA HIS A 208 -4.02 -0.15 6.66
C HIS A 208 -3.30 -1.13 5.73
N MET A 209 -3.07 -2.37 6.15
CA MET A 209 -2.59 -3.42 5.24
C MET A 209 -3.64 -3.83 4.21
N SER A 210 -4.93 -3.82 4.57
CA SER A 210 -6.03 -4.09 3.62
C SER A 210 -6.28 -2.94 2.65
N VAL A 211 -5.97 -1.70 3.06
CA VAL A 211 -6.16 -0.48 2.26
C VAL A 211 -4.85 0.11 1.75
N SER A 212 -3.76 -0.60 1.91
CA SER A 212 -2.43 -0.10 1.57
C SER A 212 -2.03 -0.37 0.14
N MET A 213 -2.92 -0.22 -0.74
CA MET A 213 -2.70 0.04 -2.15
C MET A 213 -1.26 -0.23 -2.60
N GLY A 214 -0.96 -1.49 -2.96
CA GLY A 214 0.39 -1.96 -3.30
C GLY A 214 1.26 -2.49 -2.15
N GLY A 215 0.88 -2.29 -0.90
CA GLY A 215 1.63 -2.80 0.25
C GLY A 215 1.71 -4.33 0.30
N PRO A 216 0.59 -5.06 0.20
CA PRO A 216 0.61 -6.51 0.14
C PRO A 216 1.48 -7.04 -1.00
N GLN A 217 1.39 -6.46 -2.18
CA GLN A 217 2.19 -6.84 -3.35
C GLN A 217 3.68 -6.61 -3.09
N THR A 218 4.04 -5.47 -2.51
CA THR A 218 5.41 -5.18 -2.10
C THR A 218 5.97 -6.22 -1.14
N LEU A 219 5.19 -6.62 -0.13
CA LEU A 219 5.62 -7.64 0.83
C LEU A 219 5.76 -9.02 0.19
N ILE A 220 4.88 -9.36 -0.76
CA ILE A 220 4.96 -10.62 -1.51
C ILE A 220 6.23 -10.64 -2.37
N GLU A 221 6.51 -9.58 -3.12
CA GLU A 221 7.74 -9.47 -3.93
C GLU A 221 9.00 -9.51 -3.06
N LEU A 222 8.99 -8.79 -1.94
CA LEU A 222 10.07 -8.83 -0.98
C LEU A 222 10.31 -10.24 -0.45
N ASN A 223 9.23 -10.95 -0.09
CA ASN A 223 9.33 -12.31 0.41
C ASN A 223 9.92 -13.27 -0.63
N LEU A 224 9.57 -13.10 -1.90
CA LEU A 224 10.17 -13.90 -2.98
C LEU A 224 11.69 -13.69 -3.10
N SER A 225 12.18 -12.52 -2.73
CA SER A 225 13.62 -12.19 -2.78
C SER A 225 14.37 -12.54 -1.51
N LEU A 226 13.72 -12.45 -0.35
CA LEU A 226 14.29 -12.79 0.95
C LEU A 226 14.17 -14.27 1.28
N GLU A 227 13.24 -14.97 0.65
CA GLU A 227 12.86 -16.37 0.98
C GLU A 227 12.58 -16.55 2.49
N SER A 228 11.95 -15.52 3.10
CA SER A 228 11.70 -15.48 4.54
C SER A 228 10.44 -16.25 4.92
N GLU A 229 10.63 -17.38 5.57
CA GLU A 229 9.49 -18.16 6.09
C GLU A 229 8.70 -17.39 7.14
N GLU A 230 9.36 -16.60 8.00
CA GLU A 230 8.67 -15.81 9.01
C GLU A 230 7.82 -14.70 8.37
N LEU A 231 8.30 -14.00 7.36
CA LEU A 231 7.50 -13.01 6.64
C LEU A 231 6.29 -13.67 5.96
N ALA A 232 6.49 -14.81 5.30
CA ALA A 232 5.40 -15.57 4.69
C ALA A 232 4.34 -15.99 5.73
N LYS A 233 4.78 -16.48 6.88
CA LYS A 233 3.90 -16.84 8.00
C LYS A 233 3.13 -15.66 8.54
N GLN A 234 3.76 -14.52 8.75
CA GLN A 234 3.13 -13.29 9.24
C GLN A 234 2.07 -12.77 8.26
N MET A 235 2.36 -12.78 6.96
CA MET A 235 1.40 -12.44 5.92
C MET A 235 0.21 -13.41 5.92
N ALA A 236 0.47 -14.71 6.07
CA ALA A 236 -0.58 -15.73 6.10
C ALA A 236 -1.47 -15.59 7.35
N ILE A 237 -0.87 -15.34 8.52
CA ILE A 237 -1.63 -15.05 9.74
C ILE A 237 -2.53 -13.84 9.51
N TYR A 238 -1.99 -12.73 9.02
CA TYR A 238 -2.75 -11.52 8.74
C TYR A 238 -3.93 -11.79 7.79
N GLY A 239 -3.66 -12.44 6.65
CA GLY A 239 -4.68 -12.78 5.65
C GLY A 239 -5.78 -13.70 6.19
N SER A 240 -5.45 -14.60 7.12
CA SER A 240 -6.42 -15.50 7.74
C SER A 240 -7.44 -14.80 8.63
N TYR A 241 -7.12 -13.61 9.15
CA TYR A 241 -8.05 -12.81 9.95
C TYR A 241 -9.14 -12.14 9.12
N TYR A 242 -8.93 -12.00 7.82
CA TYR A 242 -9.69 -11.10 6.97
C TYR A 242 -11.21 -11.35 6.99
N PHE A 243 -11.62 -12.62 6.82
CA PHE A 243 -13.02 -13.02 6.79
C PHE A 243 -13.59 -13.45 8.15
N LEU A 244 -12.78 -13.40 9.21
CA LEU A 244 -13.29 -13.76 10.52
C LEU A 244 -14.33 -12.75 11.00
N PRO A 245 -15.39 -13.19 11.70
CA PRO A 245 -16.28 -12.31 12.44
C PRO A 245 -15.50 -11.43 13.43
N LEU A 246 -16.00 -10.22 13.69
CA LEU A 246 -15.32 -9.26 14.57
C LEU A 246 -15.00 -9.85 15.96
N GLU A 247 -15.94 -10.58 16.54
CA GLU A 247 -15.75 -11.24 17.84
C GLU A 247 -14.58 -12.24 17.81
N GLU A 248 -14.47 -13.02 16.75
CA GLU A 248 -13.35 -13.96 16.60
C GLU A 248 -12.03 -13.26 16.38
N LYS A 249 -12.00 -12.17 15.59
CA LYS A 249 -10.84 -11.31 15.45
C LYS A 249 -10.36 -10.81 16.78
N GLN A 250 -11.25 -10.21 17.57
CA GLN A 250 -10.95 -9.67 18.89
C GLN A 250 -10.48 -10.76 19.87
N LYS A 251 -11.13 -11.92 19.87
CA LYS A 251 -10.74 -13.06 20.70
C LYS A 251 -9.35 -13.56 20.37
N LYS A 252 -9.03 -13.77 19.08
CA LYS A 252 -7.71 -14.24 18.62
C LYS A 252 -6.64 -13.20 18.91
N ALA A 253 -6.95 -11.94 18.76
CA ALA A 253 -6.07 -10.81 18.96
C ALA A 253 -6.01 -10.35 20.42
N LYS A 254 -6.64 -11.05 21.36
CA LYS A 254 -6.65 -10.72 22.79
C LYS A 254 -7.04 -9.26 23.09
N GLY A 255 -7.98 -8.73 22.32
CA GLY A 255 -8.43 -7.33 22.43
C GLY A 255 -7.51 -6.28 21.79
N LEU A 256 -6.34 -6.68 21.27
CA LEU A 256 -5.41 -5.76 20.60
C LEU A 256 -5.78 -5.44 19.16
N TYR A 257 -6.66 -6.25 18.56
CA TYR A 257 -7.13 -6.04 17.20
C TYR A 257 -8.29 -5.05 17.25
N GLY A 258 -8.01 -3.79 17.05
CA GLY A 258 -9.01 -2.72 17.11
C GLY A 258 -10.18 -2.91 16.13
N ASN A 259 -10.92 -1.88 15.86
CA ASN A 259 -12.12 -1.91 15.02
C ASN A 259 -11.74 -2.11 13.54
N VAL A 260 -11.34 -3.33 13.18
CA VAL A 260 -10.92 -3.67 11.83
C VAL A 260 -12.13 -3.91 10.94
N ASN A 261 -12.81 -2.84 10.64
CA ASN A 261 -13.74 -2.83 9.53
C ASN A 261 -12.93 -2.68 8.23
N CYS A 262 -12.85 -3.74 7.46
CA CYS A 262 -12.34 -3.61 6.11
C CYS A 262 -13.36 -2.84 5.27
N VAL A 263 -13.10 -1.57 5.07
CA VAL A 263 -13.94 -0.67 4.27
C VAL A 263 -13.92 -1.08 2.80
N TYR A 264 -12.85 -1.75 2.38
CA TYR A 264 -12.63 -2.16 0.99
C TYR A 264 -12.40 -3.68 0.91
N PRO A 265 -13.47 -4.47 0.82
CA PRO A 265 -13.38 -5.94 0.85
C PRO A 265 -12.40 -6.53 -0.17
N TYR A 266 -12.28 -5.91 -1.34
CA TYR A 266 -11.42 -6.43 -2.41
C TYR A 266 -9.94 -6.29 -2.12
N MET A 267 -9.52 -5.21 -1.48
CA MET A 267 -8.11 -4.97 -1.19
C MET A 267 -7.53 -5.99 -0.20
N GLY A 268 -8.35 -6.48 0.70
CA GLY A 268 -7.94 -7.52 1.64
C GLY A 268 -7.81 -8.91 1.01
N THR A 269 -8.40 -9.13 -0.16
CA THR A 269 -8.38 -10.43 -0.81
C THR A 269 -6.98 -10.85 -1.23
N THR A 270 -6.07 -9.93 -1.48
CA THR A 270 -4.65 -10.25 -1.78
C THR A 270 -4.01 -11.02 -0.63
N MET A 271 -4.09 -10.49 0.59
CA MET A 271 -3.51 -11.17 1.76
C MET A 271 -4.29 -12.43 2.12
N ALA A 272 -5.60 -12.43 1.98
CA ALA A 272 -6.43 -13.61 2.21
C ALA A 272 -6.15 -14.72 1.17
N SER A 273 -5.90 -14.37 -0.10
CA SER A 273 -5.46 -15.32 -1.13
C SER A 273 -4.11 -15.94 -0.79
N PHE A 274 -3.17 -15.11 -0.34
CA PHE A 274 -1.87 -15.56 0.10
C PHE A 274 -2.00 -16.56 1.27
N ALA A 275 -2.83 -16.22 2.27
CA ALA A 275 -3.10 -17.11 3.41
C ALA A 275 -3.75 -18.42 2.98
N ALA A 276 -4.74 -18.36 2.09
CA ALA A 276 -5.40 -19.54 1.56
C ALA A 276 -4.41 -20.49 0.88
N ARG A 277 -3.49 -19.96 0.10
CA ARG A 277 -2.42 -20.73 -0.54
C ARG A 277 -1.44 -21.30 0.48
N TYR A 278 -0.98 -20.47 1.44
CA TYR A 278 0.00 -20.87 2.45
C TYR A 278 -0.51 -22.03 3.33
N TYR A 279 -1.78 -21.96 3.77
CA TYR A 279 -2.40 -22.98 4.61
C TYR A 279 -3.09 -24.11 3.81
N ASN A 280 -3.10 -24.04 2.48
CA ASN A 280 -3.90 -24.90 1.61
C ASN A 280 -5.40 -24.92 2.01
N ASP A 281 -5.92 -23.75 2.40
CA ASP A 281 -7.29 -23.57 2.88
C ASP A 281 -8.24 -23.26 1.72
N LYS A 282 -8.94 -24.31 1.26
CA LYS A 282 -9.92 -24.19 0.16
C LYS A 282 -11.15 -23.37 0.55
N HIS A 283 -11.52 -23.35 1.83
CA HIS A 283 -12.66 -22.57 2.28
C HIS A 283 -12.35 -21.07 2.22
N LEU A 284 -11.18 -20.67 2.72
CA LEU A 284 -10.71 -19.28 2.61
C LEU A 284 -10.56 -18.86 1.14
N ALA A 285 -10.01 -19.72 0.29
CA ALA A 285 -9.92 -19.48 -1.15
C ALA A 285 -11.30 -19.25 -1.79
N TYR A 286 -12.28 -20.04 -1.40
CA TYR A 286 -13.67 -19.88 -1.87
C TYR A 286 -14.27 -18.56 -1.39
N GLN A 287 -14.08 -18.16 -0.14
CA GLN A 287 -14.54 -16.87 0.38
C GLN A 287 -13.92 -15.69 -0.40
N VAL A 288 -12.63 -15.75 -0.68
CA VAL A 288 -11.94 -14.77 -1.54
C VAL A 288 -12.61 -14.68 -2.90
N TRP A 289 -12.80 -15.83 -3.55
CA TRP A 289 -13.44 -15.90 -4.86
C TRP A 289 -14.85 -15.32 -4.85
N GLN A 290 -15.64 -15.59 -3.81
CA GLN A 290 -16.99 -15.01 -3.67
C GLN A 290 -16.96 -13.49 -3.58
N VAL A 291 -16.04 -12.91 -2.83
CA VAL A 291 -15.89 -11.44 -2.76
C VAL A 291 -15.57 -10.87 -4.13
N LEU A 292 -14.67 -11.50 -4.88
CA LEU A 292 -14.29 -11.08 -6.24
C LEU A 292 -15.47 -11.10 -7.19
N VAL A 293 -16.15 -12.23 -7.25
CA VAL A 293 -17.27 -12.46 -8.17
C VAL A 293 -18.43 -11.50 -7.87
N HIS A 294 -18.79 -11.34 -6.60
CA HIS A 294 -19.86 -10.41 -6.21
C HIS A 294 -19.49 -8.96 -6.49
N SER A 295 -18.22 -8.61 -6.33
CA SER A 295 -17.71 -7.29 -6.63
C SER A 295 -17.76 -6.98 -8.13
N LEU A 296 -17.37 -7.95 -8.96
CA LEU A 296 -17.44 -7.85 -10.42
C LEU A 296 -18.88 -7.76 -10.93
N ALA A 297 -19.78 -8.50 -10.31
CA ALA A 297 -21.18 -8.54 -10.75
C ALA A 297 -21.98 -7.29 -10.40
N GLY A 298 -21.47 -6.41 -9.53
CA GLY A 298 -22.16 -5.14 -9.17
C GLY A 298 -23.51 -5.34 -8.48
N LYS A 299 -23.78 -6.52 -7.94
CA LYS A 299 -25.13 -6.88 -7.48
C LYS A 299 -25.22 -7.20 -6.01
N ASP A 300 -26.43 -6.97 -5.52
CA ASP A 300 -26.88 -7.34 -4.19
C ASP A 300 -26.64 -8.84 -3.92
N LYS A 301 -26.25 -9.15 -2.71
CA LYS A 301 -25.81 -10.47 -2.23
C LYS A 301 -26.82 -11.60 -2.38
N SER A 302 -28.03 -11.31 -2.85
CA SER A 302 -29.15 -12.26 -2.92
C SER A 302 -29.34 -12.99 -4.24
N GLU A 303 -28.66 -12.54 -5.31
CA GLU A 303 -28.77 -13.19 -6.62
C GLU A 303 -27.43 -13.82 -7.03
N GLY A 304 -27.47 -15.05 -7.47
CA GLY A 304 -26.28 -15.77 -7.98
C GLY A 304 -25.62 -15.03 -9.13
N PHE A 305 -24.32 -15.25 -9.30
CA PHE A 305 -23.56 -14.67 -10.40
C PHE A 305 -24.10 -15.17 -11.77
N ASP A 306 -24.56 -14.22 -12.57
CA ASP A 306 -24.91 -14.46 -13.97
C ASP A 306 -23.95 -13.67 -14.87
N SER A 307 -23.02 -14.38 -15.51
CA SER A 307 -22.02 -13.79 -16.41
C SER A 307 -22.61 -13.03 -17.60
N ASN A 308 -23.89 -13.31 -17.94
CA ASN A 308 -24.58 -12.65 -19.04
C ASN A 308 -25.23 -11.31 -18.64
N LYS A 309 -25.23 -11.00 -17.34
CA LYS A 309 -25.82 -9.78 -16.78
C LYS A 309 -24.78 -8.87 -16.12
N VAL A 310 -23.52 -8.98 -16.51
CA VAL A 310 -22.49 -8.05 -16.04
C VAL A 310 -22.84 -6.66 -16.55
N ASP A 311 -23.28 -5.82 -15.65
CA ASP A 311 -23.54 -4.42 -15.96
C ASP A 311 -22.20 -3.69 -16.11
N MET A 312 -21.88 -3.31 -17.33
CA MET A 312 -20.65 -2.58 -17.66
C MET A 312 -20.71 -1.10 -17.25
N THR A 313 -21.85 -0.62 -16.74
CA THR A 313 -21.96 0.72 -16.14
C THR A 313 -21.40 0.73 -14.72
N TYR A 314 -20.14 0.37 -14.59
CA TYR A 314 -19.47 0.36 -13.29
C TYR A 314 -19.17 1.77 -12.82
N ASN A 315 -19.47 2.00 -11.56
CA ASN A 315 -18.91 3.13 -10.83
C ASN A 315 -17.37 3.02 -10.88
N ALA A 316 -16.69 4.03 -11.42
CA ALA A 316 -15.23 4.05 -11.56
C ALA A 316 -14.48 3.74 -10.25
N LYS A 317 -15.09 4.02 -9.10
CA LYS A 317 -14.59 3.68 -7.78
C LYS A 317 -14.46 2.17 -7.59
N ASN A 318 -15.49 1.40 -7.98
CA ASN A 318 -15.46 -0.05 -7.84
C ASN A 318 -14.44 -0.69 -8.78
N LEU A 319 -14.28 -0.16 -9.99
CA LEU A 319 -13.24 -0.62 -10.92
C LEU A 319 -11.84 -0.46 -10.34
N THR A 320 -11.53 0.69 -9.78
CA THR A 320 -10.20 0.96 -9.22
C THR A 320 -9.89 0.03 -8.03
N GLU A 321 -10.89 -0.27 -7.21
CA GLU A 321 -10.74 -1.16 -6.06
C GLU A 321 -10.57 -2.64 -6.46
N MET A 322 -11.14 -3.05 -7.61
CA MET A 322 -11.07 -4.44 -8.08
C MET A 322 -9.72 -4.85 -8.66
N PHE A 323 -8.92 -3.91 -9.13
CA PHE A 323 -7.67 -4.24 -9.81
C PHE A 323 -6.53 -4.63 -8.88
N TRP A 324 -6.76 -4.58 -7.57
CA TRP A 324 -5.80 -5.00 -6.54
C TRP A 324 -5.87 -6.49 -6.18
N ILE A 325 -6.59 -7.26 -6.93
CA ILE A 325 -6.77 -8.68 -6.79
C ILE A 325 -5.97 -9.37 -7.89
#